data_3b7e5f1575a52f0fa4960368d73f2f5a
#
_entry.id   3b7e5f1575a52f0fa4960368d73f2f5a
#
_cell.length_a   1.000
_cell.length_b   1.000
_cell.length_c   1.000
_cell.angle_alpha   90.00
_cell.angle_beta   90.00
_cell.angle_gamma   90.00
#
_symmetry.space_group_name_H-M   'P 1'
#
loop_
_entity.id
_entity.type
_entity.pdbx_description
1 polymer ?
#
loop_
_entity_poly.entity_id
_entity_poly.type
_entity_poly.pdbx_seq_one_letter_code
_entity_poly.pdbx_strand_id
1 'polypeptide(L)'
;MSDQIKYVLDETQIPKFWYNLAADLPKPLPPVLHPGTKEPVGPGDLEPLFPMALILQEVSAERTIEIPEPIRDVYRMWRPSPLMRARRLEQALGTPAKIYYKYEGVSPAGSHKPNTAVPQAWYNKEQGIKRLSTETGAGQWGSSLAFAGALFGIEVTVFQVRVSFDQKPYRRALMETYGARCIASPSNETDSGRAILAKTPDSPGSLGIAISEAVEMAAKNPDVKYSLGSVLNHVLLHQTVNGQEAIKQFEMAGDDPDVIIGCTGGGSNFAGLAFPFLGLQLRGGRKRRVIAVEPAACPSLTRGKYAYDFGDTAHLTPLVKMHTLGSTFIPPGFHAGGLRYHGMAPMVSHLYELGLIEAVAYHQKACFDAGVQFARCEGIVPAPEATHAVRCAIDEALRCKQMGKAETILFNLSGHGHFDMGAYISYFEGKLVDQKYDEGELAMALAGLPSVAA
;
A
#
# COMPACT_ATOMS: atom_id res chain seq x y z
N MET A 1 15.41 32.73 -2.04
CA MET A 1 14.86 31.34 -1.88
C MET A 1 15.93 30.36 -2.31
N SER A 2 16.18 29.31 -1.53
CA SER A 2 17.18 28.28 -1.87
C SER A 2 16.85 27.63 -3.21
N ASP A 3 17.87 27.45 -4.08
CA ASP A 3 17.72 26.74 -5.37
C ASP A 3 17.71 25.21 -5.19
N GLN A 4 17.76 24.76 -3.95
CA GLN A 4 17.77 23.35 -3.60
C GLN A 4 16.45 22.65 -4.00
N ILE A 5 16.57 21.51 -4.67
CA ILE A 5 15.45 20.68 -5.10
C ILE A 5 15.45 19.30 -4.45
N LYS A 6 16.53 18.90 -3.80
CA LYS A 6 16.72 17.59 -3.19
C LYS A 6 17.12 17.72 -1.73
N TYR A 7 16.34 17.15 -0.84
CA TYR A 7 16.55 17.12 0.61
C TYR A 7 16.79 15.68 1.05
N VAL A 8 18.00 15.39 1.53
CA VAL A 8 18.41 14.07 1.98
C VAL A 8 18.92 14.18 3.40
N LEU A 9 18.41 13.34 4.28
CA LEU A 9 18.89 13.20 5.64
C LEU A 9 20.14 12.31 5.68
N ASP A 10 20.92 12.45 6.72
CA ASP A 10 22.01 11.55 7.05
C ASP A 10 21.49 10.19 7.57
N GLU A 11 22.25 9.12 7.42
CA GLU A 11 21.88 7.76 7.88
C GLU A 11 21.60 7.71 9.39
N THR A 12 22.27 8.55 10.20
CA THR A 12 22.04 8.66 11.64
C THR A 12 20.67 9.20 11.99
N GLN A 13 19.97 9.80 11.01
CA GLN A 13 18.64 10.39 11.14
C GLN A 13 17.52 9.43 10.73
N ILE A 14 17.84 8.20 10.32
CA ILE A 14 16.85 7.13 10.16
C ILE A 14 16.05 7.01 11.46
N PRO A 15 14.70 6.98 11.41
CA PRO A 15 13.89 6.84 12.61
C PRO A 15 14.29 5.64 13.45
N LYS A 16 14.39 5.84 14.76
CA LYS A 16 14.68 4.78 15.74
C LYS A 16 13.40 4.08 16.22
N PHE A 17 12.24 4.68 15.95
CA PHE A 17 10.93 4.18 16.35
C PHE A 17 9.97 4.32 15.18
N TRP A 18 9.06 3.36 15.05
CA TRP A 18 7.85 3.56 14.24
C TRP A 18 6.85 4.39 15.02
N TYR A 19 6.10 5.22 14.32
CA TYR A 19 5.02 6.01 14.89
C TYR A 19 3.68 5.28 14.71
N ASN A 20 2.98 5.06 15.82
CA ASN A 20 1.68 4.40 15.84
C ASN A 20 0.55 5.43 16.00
N LEU A 21 -0.20 5.67 14.93
CA LEU A 21 -1.32 6.61 14.92
C LEU A 21 -2.47 6.17 15.84
N ALA A 22 -2.63 4.86 16.11
CA ALA A 22 -3.69 4.35 16.98
C ALA A 22 -3.69 5.01 18.36
N ALA A 23 -2.52 5.38 18.88
CA ALA A 23 -2.35 6.06 20.16
C ALA A 23 -2.92 7.50 20.21
N ASP A 24 -3.11 8.12 19.06
CA ASP A 24 -3.56 9.52 18.96
C ASP A 24 -4.98 9.64 18.36
N LEU A 25 -5.64 8.51 18.02
CA LEU A 25 -6.98 8.51 17.46
C LEU A 25 -8.03 9.06 18.48
N PRO A 26 -8.97 9.92 18.05
CA PRO A 26 -10.01 10.45 18.92
C PRO A 26 -11.05 9.40 19.33
N LYS A 27 -11.14 8.30 18.55
CA LYS A 27 -11.98 7.13 18.83
C LYS A 27 -11.18 5.87 18.48
N PRO A 28 -11.28 4.80 19.30
CA PRO A 28 -10.57 3.55 19.02
C PRO A 28 -11.09 2.90 17.73
N LEU A 29 -10.24 2.07 17.12
CA LEU A 29 -10.64 1.24 15.99
C LEU A 29 -11.70 0.22 16.43
N PRO A 30 -12.67 -0.12 15.56
CA PRO A 30 -13.52 -1.28 15.76
C PRO A 30 -12.69 -2.56 15.89
N PRO A 31 -13.12 -3.51 16.76
CA PRO A 31 -12.36 -4.75 16.97
C PRO A 31 -12.31 -5.61 15.71
N VAL A 32 -11.25 -6.39 15.60
CA VAL A 32 -11.16 -7.49 14.61
C VAL A 32 -11.96 -8.66 15.16
N LEU A 33 -12.77 -9.32 14.34
CA LEU A 33 -13.67 -10.38 14.77
C LEU A 33 -13.28 -11.73 14.18
N HIS A 34 -13.47 -12.77 14.98
CA HIS A 34 -13.29 -14.15 14.56
C HIS A 34 -14.33 -14.53 13.48
N PRO A 35 -13.93 -15.16 12.36
CA PRO A 35 -14.82 -15.40 11.22
C PRO A 35 -16.04 -16.25 11.56
N GLY A 36 -15.88 -17.23 12.46
CA GLY A 36 -16.94 -18.17 12.85
C GLY A 36 -17.81 -17.65 14.00
N THR A 37 -17.21 -17.21 15.11
CA THR A 37 -17.95 -16.80 16.32
C THR A 37 -18.41 -15.35 16.28
N LYS A 38 -17.76 -14.50 15.47
CA LYS A 38 -17.96 -13.04 15.39
C LYS A 38 -17.64 -12.29 16.71
N GLU A 39 -16.97 -12.95 17.63
CA GLU A 39 -16.41 -12.32 18.82
C GLU A 39 -15.04 -11.68 18.50
N PRO A 40 -14.58 -10.70 19.28
CA PRO A 40 -13.25 -10.12 19.12
C PRO A 40 -12.16 -11.19 19.15
N VAL A 41 -11.22 -11.14 18.20
CA VAL A 41 -10.09 -12.08 18.16
C VAL A 41 -9.10 -11.78 19.27
N GLY A 42 -8.56 -12.86 19.87
CA GLY A 42 -7.40 -12.81 20.74
C GLY A 42 -6.08 -13.05 19.99
N PRO A 43 -4.93 -12.83 20.64
CA PRO A 43 -3.63 -13.11 20.03
C PRO A 43 -3.48 -14.57 19.53
N GLY A 44 -4.05 -15.53 20.26
CA GLY A 44 -4.01 -16.95 19.89
C GLY A 44 -4.73 -17.29 18.59
N ASP A 45 -5.75 -16.52 18.21
CA ASP A 45 -6.49 -16.73 16.95
C ASP A 45 -5.64 -16.30 15.74
N LEU A 46 -4.68 -15.38 15.93
CA LEU A 46 -3.80 -14.85 14.89
C LEU A 46 -2.45 -15.58 14.80
N GLU A 47 -2.06 -16.28 15.88
CA GLU A 47 -0.78 -16.99 15.97
C GLU A 47 -0.54 -18.00 14.84
N PRO A 48 -1.53 -18.74 14.32
CA PRO A 48 -1.32 -19.61 13.17
C PRO A 48 -0.78 -18.86 11.93
N LEU A 49 -1.13 -17.58 11.76
CA LEU A 49 -0.78 -16.77 10.59
C LEU A 49 0.43 -15.88 10.80
N PHE A 50 0.63 -15.34 12.01
CA PHE A 50 1.64 -14.31 12.27
C PHE A 50 2.51 -14.64 13.47
N PRO A 51 3.77 -14.18 13.50
CA PRO A 51 4.59 -14.27 14.69
C PRO A 51 4.06 -13.34 15.80
N MET A 52 4.18 -13.74 17.05
CA MET A 52 3.64 -13.00 18.20
C MET A 52 4.10 -11.55 18.25
N ALA A 53 5.34 -11.26 17.87
CA ALA A 53 5.85 -9.90 17.84
C ALA A 53 5.06 -8.97 16.89
N LEU A 54 4.60 -9.47 15.73
CA LEU A 54 3.76 -8.70 14.80
C LEU A 54 2.32 -8.58 15.31
N ILE A 55 1.80 -9.63 15.99
CA ILE A 55 0.47 -9.58 16.62
C ILE A 55 0.43 -8.51 17.72
N LEU A 56 1.47 -8.41 18.54
CA LEU A 56 1.57 -7.38 19.57
C LEU A 56 1.65 -5.98 18.97
N GLN A 57 2.31 -5.82 17.83
CA GLN A 57 2.33 -4.54 17.10
C GLN A 57 0.97 -4.20 16.48
N GLU A 58 0.25 -5.21 15.99
CA GLU A 58 -1.09 -5.04 15.39
C GLU A 58 -2.09 -4.40 16.37
N VAL A 59 -2.02 -4.81 17.64
CA VAL A 59 -2.96 -4.38 18.70
C VAL A 59 -2.38 -3.32 19.63
N SER A 60 -1.16 -2.85 19.38
CA SER A 60 -0.47 -1.93 20.28
C SER A 60 -1.17 -0.58 20.39
N ALA A 61 -1.29 -0.07 21.62
CA ALA A 61 -1.70 1.30 21.92
C ALA A 61 -0.51 2.24 22.19
N GLU A 62 0.72 1.71 22.18
CA GLU A 62 1.93 2.53 22.37
C GLU A 62 2.16 3.44 21.17
N ARG A 63 2.43 4.73 21.43
CA ARG A 63 2.63 5.74 20.37
C ARG A 63 3.88 5.48 19.53
N THR A 64 4.91 4.92 20.13
CA THR A 64 6.19 4.65 19.47
C THR A 64 6.64 3.24 19.78
N ILE A 65 7.03 2.51 18.73
CA ILE A 65 7.56 1.15 18.86
C ILE A 65 8.98 1.16 18.32
N GLU A 66 9.93 0.67 19.09
CA GLU A 66 11.35 0.67 18.73
C GLU A 66 11.60 -0.15 17.46
N ILE A 67 12.45 0.39 16.58
CA ILE A 67 12.95 -0.33 15.40
C ILE A 67 14.24 -1.04 15.79
N PRO A 68 14.26 -2.38 15.84
CA PRO A 68 15.46 -3.16 16.15
C PRO A 68 16.64 -2.81 15.23
N GLU A 69 17.86 -2.85 15.79
CA GLU A 69 19.08 -2.48 15.03
C GLU A 69 19.25 -3.31 13.74
N PRO A 70 19.00 -4.64 13.70
CA PRO A 70 19.13 -5.39 12.44
C PRO A 70 18.20 -4.89 11.33
N ILE A 71 17.02 -4.38 11.67
CA ILE A 71 16.09 -3.78 10.72
C ILE A 71 16.65 -2.42 10.23
N ARG A 72 17.15 -1.58 11.15
CA ARG A 72 17.74 -0.28 10.80
C ARG A 72 19.00 -0.44 9.96
N ASP A 73 19.79 -1.48 10.21
CA ASP A 73 20.96 -1.82 9.41
C ASP A 73 20.58 -2.10 7.94
N VAL A 74 19.55 -2.91 7.72
CA VAL A 74 19.02 -3.15 6.36
C VAL A 74 18.43 -1.86 5.77
N TYR A 75 17.74 -1.04 6.55
CA TYR A 75 17.21 0.23 6.08
C TYR A 75 18.29 1.16 5.53
N ARG A 76 19.51 1.17 6.06
CA ARG A 76 20.63 1.98 5.56
C ARG A 76 20.96 1.73 4.08
N MET A 77 20.53 0.61 3.50
CA MET A 77 20.75 0.34 2.07
C MET A 77 20.03 1.34 1.15
N TRP A 78 18.92 1.97 1.59
CA TRP A 78 18.16 2.92 0.77
C TRP A 78 17.55 4.09 1.55
N ARG A 79 17.53 4.05 2.86
CA ARG A 79 16.99 5.12 3.70
C ARG A 79 18.12 5.96 4.30
N PRO A 80 17.84 7.25 4.57
CA PRO A 80 16.59 7.99 4.31
C PRO A 80 16.32 8.18 2.81
N SER A 81 15.06 7.98 2.39
CA SER A 81 14.69 8.25 1.00
C SER A 81 14.58 9.77 0.75
N PRO A 82 14.85 10.27 -0.47
CA PRO A 82 14.87 11.70 -0.71
C PRO A 82 13.49 12.34 -0.72
N LEU A 83 13.40 13.57 -0.21
CA LEU A 83 12.32 14.51 -0.52
C LEU A 83 12.79 15.40 -1.67
N MET A 84 11.98 15.53 -2.71
CA MET A 84 12.31 16.28 -3.91
C MET A 84 11.27 17.37 -4.16
N ARG A 85 11.68 18.52 -4.68
CA ARG A 85 10.77 19.56 -5.18
C ARG A 85 10.66 19.51 -6.69
N ALA A 86 9.44 19.38 -7.20
CA ALA A 86 9.12 19.24 -8.62
C ALA A 86 9.04 20.60 -9.32
N ARG A 87 10.12 21.38 -9.34
CA ARG A 87 10.14 22.76 -9.88
C ARG A 87 9.82 22.83 -11.37
N ARG A 88 10.26 21.85 -12.15
CA ARG A 88 9.98 21.83 -13.59
C ARG A 88 8.51 21.56 -13.86
N LEU A 89 7.89 20.69 -13.04
CA LEU A 89 6.45 20.46 -13.09
C LEU A 89 5.68 21.72 -12.66
N GLU A 90 6.09 22.40 -11.58
CA GLU A 90 5.51 23.69 -11.15
C GLU A 90 5.51 24.70 -12.30
N GLN A 91 6.65 24.85 -13.00
CA GLN A 91 6.80 25.74 -14.14
C GLN A 91 5.92 25.33 -15.33
N ALA A 92 5.90 24.03 -15.66
CA ALA A 92 5.10 23.51 -16.77
C ALA A 92 3.58 23.71 -16.55
N LEU A 93 3.12 23.67 -15.29
CA LEU A 93 1.74 23.95 -14.91
C LEU A 93 1.44 25.45 -14.81
N GLY A 94 2.47 26.28 -14.66
CA GLY A 94 2.32 27.72 -14.41
C GLY A 94 1.55 28.01 -13.12
N THR A 95 1.80 27.23 -12.07
CA THR A 95 1.12 27.29 -10.78
C THR A 95 1.94 28.06 -9.75
N PRO A 96 1.30 28.78 -8.79
CA PRO A 96 1.98 29.32 -7.63
C PRO A 96 2.26 28.27 -6.54
N ALA A 97 1.69 27.06 -6.65
CA ALA A 97 1.89 26.00 -5.70
C ALA A 97 3.34 25.50 -5.70
N LYS A 98 3.80 25.07 -4.53
CA LYS A 98 5.04 24.29 -4.38
C LYS A 98 4.68 22.79 -4.37
N ILE A 99 5.33 22.01 -5.22
CA ILE A 99 5.06 20.56 -5.34
C ILE A 99 6.29 19.79 -4.84
N TYR A 100 6.10 18.99 -3.80
CA TYR A 100 7.11 18.09 -3.28
C TYR A 100 6.68 16.64 -3.42
N TYR A 101 7.65 15.76 -3.64
CA TYR A 101 7.41 14.31 -3.63
C TYR A 101 8.44 13.58 -2.80
N LYS A 102 7.95 12.66 -1.98
CA LYS A 102 8.78 11.71 -1.24
C LYS A 102 9.02 10.50 -2.13
N TYR A 103 10.28 10.23 -2.50
CA TYR A 103 10.59 9.21 -3.51
C TYR A 103 11.01 7.89 -2.89
N GLU A 104 10.10 6.93 -2.87
CA GLU A 104 10.31 5.57 -2.35
C GLU A 104 10.80 4.56 -3.40
N GLY A 105 10.92 4.96 -4.66
CA GLY A 105 11.44 4.11 -5.75
C GLY A 105 12.94 3.83 -5.66
N VAL A 106 13.65 4.42 -4.72
CA VAL A 106 15.10 4.20 -4.47
C VAL A 106 15.40 2.88 -3.76
N SER A 107 14.40 2.18 -3.24
CA SER A 107 14.59 0.92 -2.54
C SER A 107 15.01 -0.22 -3.49
N PRO A 108 15.62 -1.32 -2.99
CA PRO A 108 16.00 -2.48 -3.82
C PRO A 108 14.87 -3.13 -4.61
N ALA A 109 13.62 -3.00 -4.13
CA ALA A 109 12.44 -3.48 -4.85
C ALA A 109 11.73 -2.38 -5.68
N GLY A 110 12.27 -1.15 -5.69
CA GLY A 110 11.76 -0.03 -6.45
C GLY A 110 10.44 0.55 -5.94
N SER A 111 10.10 0.38 -4.65
CA SER A 111 8.87 0.88 -4.04
C SER A 111 8.99 1.05 -2.51
N HIS A 112 7.94 1.59 -1.85
CA HIS A 112 7.85 1.74 -0.40
C HIS A 112 7.77 0.42 0.39
N LYS A 113 7.47 -0.69 -0.27
CA LYS A 113 7.11 -1.95 0.40
C LYS A 113 8.23 -2.61 1.22
N PRO A 114 9.54 -2.47 0.92
CA PRO A 114 10.60 -2.97 1.78
C PRO A 114 10.56 -2.43 3.21
N ASN A 115 9.95 -1.26 3.45
CA ASN A 115 9.81 -0.70 4.80
C ASN A 115 9.04 -1.63 5.76
N THR A 116 8.16 -2.47 5.26
CA THR A 116 7.44 -3.47 6.06
C THR A 116 7.92 -4.89 5.79
N ALA A 117 8.42 -5.19 4.58
CA ALA A 117 8.92 -6.53 4.26
C ALA A 117 10.11 -6.92 5.16
N VAL A 118 11.03 -5.99 5.39
CA VAL A 118 12.21 -6.20 6.23
C VAL A 118 11.83 -6.52 7.67
N PRO A 119 11.00 -5.71 8.38
CA PRO A 119 10.53 -6.06 9.72
C PRO A 119 9.79 -7.40 9.77
N GLN A 120 8.88 -7.66 8.83
CA GLN A 120 8.11 -8.91 8.84
C GLN A 120 9.03 -10.12 8.67
N ALA A 121 10.00 -10.09 7.77
CA ALA A 121 10.96 -11.17 7.60
C ALA A 121 11.84 -11.35 8.85
N TRP A 122 12.34 -10.25 9.43
CA TRP A 122 13.18 -10.30 10.63
C TRP A 122 12.45 -10.91 11.83
N TYR A 123 11.24 -10.43 12.17
CA TYR A 123 10.49 -10.94 13.30
C TYR A 123 10.09 -12.42 13.13
N ASN A 124 9.79 -12.86 11.90
CA ASN A 124 9.57 -14.27 11.63
C ASN A 124 10.85 -15.09 11.83
N LYS A 125 12.00 -14.60 11.37
CA LYS A 125 13.30 -15.24 11.57
C LYS A 125 13.63 -15.40 13.05
N GLU A 126 13.45 -14.35 13.86
CA GLU A 126 13.70 -14.38 15.30
C GLU A 126 12.83 -15.41 16.04
N GLN A 127 11.64 -15.70 15.53
CA GLN A 127 10.76 -16.75 16.07
C GLN A 127 11.00 -18.15 15.47
N GLY A 128 12.08 -18.32 14.69
CA GLY A 128 12.47 -19.60 14.13
C GLY A 128 11.64 -20.06 12.93
N ILE A 129 10.80 -19.19 12.36
CA ILE A 129 10.02 -19.48 11.16
C ILE A 129 10.96 -19.63 9.96
N LYS A 130 10.73 -20.66 9.15
CA LYS A 130 11.61 -21.03 8.03
C LYS A 130 11.11 -20.53 6.69
N ARG A 131 9.79 -20.35 6.56
CA ARG A 131 9.16 -19.99 5.29
C ARG A 131 8.05 -18.96 5.48
N LEU A 132 7.98 -18.01 4.54
CA LEU A 132 6.87 -17.07 4.42
C LEU A 132 6.04 -17.40 3.19
N SER A 133 4.72 -17.38 3.33
CA SER A 133 3.78 -17.34 2.20
C SER A 133 3.18 -15.95 2.09
N THR A 134 2.93 -15.52 0.85
CA THR A 134 2.33 -14.20 0.62
C THR A 134 1.63 -14.12 -0.73
N GLU A 135 0.73 -13.17 -0.87
CA GLU A 135 0.16 -12.75 -2.14
C GLU A 135 0.96 -11.60 -2.76
N THR A 136 0.75 -11.34 -4.04
CA THR A 136 1.15 -10.07 -4.65
C THR A 136 0.25 -9.73 -5.85
N GLY A 137 -0.15 -8.47 -5.97
CA GLY A 137 -0.89 -7.97 -7.13
C GLY A 137 0.05 -7.72 -8.31
N ALA A 138 0.62 -6.53 -8.38
CA ALA A 138 1.53 -6.13 -9.47
C ALA A 138 2.96 -6.69 -9.35
N GLY A 139 3.32 -7.28 -8.21
CA GLY A 139 4.64 -7.86 -7.95
C GLY A 139 5.55 -7.03 -7.04
N GLN A 140 5.19 -5.78 -6.71
CA GLN A 140 6.02 -4.94 -5.83
C GLN A 140 6.16 -5.53 -4.42
N TRP A 141 5.07 -6.08 -3.86
CA TRP A 141 5.11 -6.70 -2.56
C TRP A 141 5.93 -8.00 -2.57
N GLY A 142 5.64 -8.90 -3.52
CA GLY A 142 6.41 -10.14 -3.68
C GLY A 142 7.91 -9.89 -3.82
N SER A 143 8.31 -8.93 -4.65
CA SER A 143 9.71 -8.53 -4.81
C SER A 143 10.33 -8.01 -3.51
N SER A 144 9.57 -7.26 -2.73
CA SER A 144 10.04 -6.71 -1.44
C SER A 144 10.25 -7.78 -0.39
N LEU A 145 9.32 -8.73 -0.29
CA LEU A 145 9.44 -9.84 0.65
C LEU A 145 10.52 -10.84 0.22
N ALA A 146 10.65 -11.10 -1.09
CA ALA A 146 11.75 -11.91 -1.63
C ALA A 146 13.12 -11.32 -1.28
N PHE A 147 13.30 -10.00 -1.45
CA PHE A 147 14.50 -9.27 -1.03
C PHE A 147 14.78 -9.46 0.47
N ALA A 148 13.79 -9.22 1.32
CA ALA A 148 13.95 -9.36 2.77
C ALA A 148 14.22 -10.82 3.18
N GLY A 149 13.56 -11.78 2.55
CA GLY A 149 13.80 -13.21 2.76
C GLY A 149 15.22 -13.63 2.44
N ALA A 150 15.77 -13.13 1.32
CA ALA A 150 17.16 -13.38 0.93
C ALA A 150 18.16 -12.87 1.98
N LEU A 151 17.93 -11.66 2.54
CA LEU A 151 18.82 -11.08 3.55
C LEU A 151 18.81 -11.85 4.88
N PHE A 152 17.65 -12.35 5.31
CA PHE A 152 17.52 -13.04 6.58
C PHE A 152 17.55 -14.57 6.48
N GLY A 153 17.72 -15.12 5.27
CA GLY A 153 17.78 -16.56 5.04
C GLY A 153 16.44 -17.26 5.31
N ILE A 154 15.33 -16.63 4.96
CA ILE A 154 13.97 -17.17 5.06
C ILE A 154 13.46 -17.48 3.64
N GLU A 155 12.90 -18.67 3.42
CA GLU A 155 12.27 -19.02 2.16
C GLU A 155 10.99 -18.21 1.94
N VAL A 156 10.72 -17.80 0.70
CA VAL A 156 9.51 -17.04 0.36
C VAL A 156 8.75 -17.70 -0.79
N THR A 157 7.47 -17.97 -0.58
CA THR A 157 6.53 -18.40 -1.63
C THR A 157 5.52 -17.28 -1.89
N VAL A 158 5.41 -16.87 -3.15
CA VAL A 158 4.59 -15.74 -3.58
C VAL A 158 3.48 -16.20 -4.52
N PHE A 159 2.22 -15.99 -4.16
CA PHE A 159 1.08 -16.16 -5.04
C PHE A 159 0.78 -14.84 -5.76
N GLN A 160 1.12 -14.78 -7.05
CA GLN A 160 0.92 -13.56 -7.85
C GLN A 160 -0.38 -13.64 -8.64
N VAL A 161 -1.19 -12.58 -8.58
CA VAL A 161 -2.43 -12.46 -9.36
C VAL A 161 -2.14 -12.74 -10.84
N ARG A 162 -2.83 -13.72 -11.44
CA ARG A 162 -2.55 -14.29 -12.77
C ARG A 162 -2.39 -13.24 -13.86
N VAL A 163 -3.33 -12.31 -13.98
CA VAL A 163 -3.24 -11.25 -14.99
C VAL A 163 -1.96 -10.42 -14.86
N SER A 164 -1.46 -10.20 -13.63
CA SER A 164 -0.19 -9.49 -13.41
C SER A 164 1.02 -10.39 -13.61
N PHE A 165 0.91 -11.68 -13.28
CA PHE A 165 1.97 -12.67 -13.55
C PHE A 165 2.30 -12.72 -15.05
N ASP A 166 1.27 -12.70 -15.91
CA ASP A 166 1.42 -12.72 -17.37
C ASP A 166 1.93 -11.36 -17.91
N GLN A 167 1.40 -10.25 -17.40
CA GLN A 167 1.73 -8.90 -17.89
C GLN A 167 3.09 -8.36 -17.40
N LYS A 168 3.65 -8.89 -16.30
CA LYS A 168 4.82 -8.34 -15.61
C LYS A 168 5.92 -9.38 -15.35
N PRO A 169 6.51 -9.99 -16.42
CA PRO A 169 7.49 -11.07 -16.27
C PRO A 169 8.75 -10.64 -15.52
N TYR A 170 9.15 -9.37 -15.62
CA TYR A 170 10.34 -8.87 -14.92
C TYR A 170 10.17 -8.80 -13.39
N ARG A 171 8.95 -8.66 -12.88
CA ARG A 171 8.69 -8.74 -11.44
C ARG A 171 8.90 -10.17 -10.92
N ARG A 172 8.44 -11.17 -11.68
CA ARG A 172 8.72 -12.58 -11.38
C ARG A 172 10.22 -12.87 -11.41
N ALA A 173 10.92 -12.45 -12.47
CA ALA A 173 12.36 -12.62 -12.58
C ALA A 173 13.11 -11.99 -11.38
N LEU A 174 12.68 -10.81 -10.90
CA LEU A 174 13.28 -10.18 -9.73
C LEU A 174 13.03 -11.00 -8.45
N MET A 175 11.81 -11.52 -8.25
CA MET A 175 11.50 -12.39 -7.11
C MET A 175 12.36 -13.67 -7.13
N GLU A 176 12.47 -14.32 -8.28
CA GLU A 176 13.29 -15.52 -8.46
C GLU A 176 14.79 -15.22 -8.30
N THR A 177 15.27 -14.03 -8.72
CA THR A 177 16.65 -13.57 -8.50
C THR A 177 16.96 -13.45 -7.00
N TYR A 178 15.99 -13.04 -6.18
CA TYR A 178 16.10 -13.03 -4.72
C TYR A 178 15.80 -14.41 -4.08
N GLY A 179 15.63 -15.47 -4.87
CA GLY A 179 15.45 -16.84 -4.37
C GLY A 179 14.01 -17.19 -3.98
N ALA A 180 13.02 -16.35 -4.25
CA ALA A 180 11.63 -16.66 -3.96
C ALA A 180 11.01 -17.55 -5.06
N ARG A 181 10.03 -18.38 -4.65
CA ARG A 181 9.18 -19.13 -5.58
C ARG A 181 7.92 -18.30 -5.89
N CYS A 182 7.71 -17.98 -7.18
CA CYS A 182 6.55 -17.21 -7.64
C CYS A 182 5.54 -18.11 -8.38
N ILE A 183 4.29 -18.12 -7.97
CA ILE A 183 3.20 -18.98 -8.47
C ILE A 183 2.07 -18.09 -8.96
N ALA A 184 1.53 -18.37 -10.17
CA ALA A 184 0.34 -17.67 -10.68
C ALA A 184 -0.91 -18.11 -9.89
N SER A 185 -1.67 -17.16 -9.36
CA SER A 185 -2.91 -17.38 -8.59
C SER A 185 -4.14 -16.98 -9.40
N PRO A 186 -5.21 -17.83 -9.47
CA PRO A 186 -5.37 -19.12 -8.77
C PRO A 186 -4.46 -20.23 -9.30
N SER A 187 -4.07 -21.14 -8.41
CA SER A 187 -3.17 -22.27 -8.70
C SER A 187 -3.75 -23.62 -8.32
N ASN A 188 -3.09 -24.71 -8.75
CA ASN A 188 -3.44 -26.06 -8.33
C ASN A 188 -2.73 -26.49 -7.03
N GLU A 189 -1.98 -25.61 -6.37
CA GLU A 189 -1.19 -25.97 -5.18
C GLU A 189 -2.00 -25.95 -3.89
N THR A 190 -3.11 -25.21 -3.89
CA THR A 190 -3.98 -25.03 -2.73
C THR A 190 -5.40 -25.52 -3.02
N ASP A 191 -6.18 -25.84 -1.98
CA ASP A 191 -7.59 -26.20 -2.14
C ASP A 191 -8.41 -25.00 -2.61
N SER A 192 -8.09 -23.80 -2.08
CA SER A 192 -8.70 -22.52 -2.49
C SER A 192 -8.49 -22.26 -3.96
N GLY A 193 -7.26 -22.40 -4.46
CA GLY A 193 -6.95 -22.21 -5.88
C GLY A 193 -7.65 -23.21 -6.78
N ARG A 194 -7.62 -24.51 -6.42
CA ARG A 194 -8.34 -25.56 -7.15
C ARG A 194 -9.85 -25.32 -7.21
N ALA A 195 -10.46 -24.87 -6.11
CA ALA A 195 -11.89 -24.59 -6.06
C ALA A 195 -12.29 -23.43 -7.00
N ILE A 196 -11.44 -22.39 -7.12
CA ILE A 196 -11.66 -21.28 -8.05
C ILE A 196 -11.50 -21.77 -9.51
N LEU A 197 -10.43 -22.52 -9.81
CA LEU A 197 -10.16 -23.02 -11.17
C LEU A 197 -11.24 -24.02 -11.64
N ALA A 198 -11.82 -24.80 -10.73
CA ALA A 198 -12.92 -25.71 -11.05
C ALA A 198 -14.19 -24.93 -11.49
N LYS A 199 -14.44 -23.74 -10.92
CA LYS A 199 -15.59 -22.89 -11.27
C LYS A 199 -15.30 -21.99 -12.46
N THR A 200 -14.08 -21.46 -12.55
CA THR A 200 -13.68 -20.48 -13.56
C THR A 200 -12.24 -20.79 -14.00
N PRO A 201 -12.05 -21.73 -14.98
CA PRO A 201 -10.72 -22.16 -15.42
C PRO A 201 -9.83 -21.02 -15.93
N ASP A 202 -10.41 -19.99 -16.54
CA ASP A 202 -9.71 -18.84 -17.12
C ASP A 202 -9.74 -17.62 -16.18
N SER A 203 -9.90 -17.83 -14.87
CA SER A 203 -9.93 -16.73 -13.90
C SER A 203 -8.67 -15.86 -14.01
N PRO A 204 -8.82 -14.53 -14.15
CA PRO A 204 -7.68 -13.60 -14.16
C PRO A 204 -7.01 -13.47 -12.78
N GLY A 205 -7.65 -14.03 -11.77
CA GLY A 205 -7.26 -13.90 -10.37
C GLY A 205 -7.62 -12.54 -9.76
N SER A 206 -7.56 -12.50 -8.43
CA SER A 206 -7.69 -11.27 -7.65
C SER A 206 -6.74 -11.33 -6.45
N LEU A 207 -6.52 -10.20 -5.77
CA LEU A 207 -5.77 -10.19 -4.53
C LEU A 207 -6.45 -11.04 -3.46
N GLY A 208 -7.78 -10.99 -3.35
CA GLY A 208 -8.53 -11.82 -2.40
C GLY A 208 -8.32 -13.32 -2.62
N ILE A 209 -8.26 -13.79 -3.87
CA ILE A 209 -7.96 -15.19 -4.21
C ILE A 209 -6.51 -15.53 -3.83
N ALA A 210 -5.55 -14.69 -4.18
CA ALA A 210 -4.14 -14.91 -3.87
C ALA A 210 -3.86 -14.89 -2.35
N ILE A 211 -4.59 -14.05 -1.59
CA ILE A 211 -4.57 -14.07 -0.12
C ILE A 211 -5.08 -15.41 0.41
N SER A 212 -6.20 -15.91 -0.11
CA SER A 212 -6.74 -17.21 0.31
C SER A 212 -5.72 -18.34 0.15
N GLU A 213 -5.00 -18.38 -0.98
CA GLU A 213 -3.97 -19.40 -1.23
C GLU A 213 -2.78 -19.25 -0.27
N ALA A 214 -2.31 -18.01 -0.03
CA ALA A 214 -1.18 -17.74 0.86
C ALA A 214 -1.53 -18.04 2.33
N VAL A 215 -2.72 -17.66 2.79
CA VAL A 215 -3.24 -17.93 4.13
C VAL A 215 -3.43 -19.42 4.34
N GLU A 216 -4.01 -20.12 3.36
CA GLU A 216 -4.16 -21.59 3.43
C GLU A 216 -2.82 -22.31 3.58
N MET A 217 -1.80 -21.88 2.83
CA MET A 217 -0.46 -22.44 2.94
C MET A 217 0.11 -22.25 4.35
N ALA A 218 -0.04 -21.07 4.94
CA ALA A 218 0.42 -20.80 6.30
C ALA A 218 -0.37 -21.62 7.34
N ALA A 219 -1.69 -21.62 7.26
CA ALA A 219 -2.56 -22.31 8.22
C ALA A 219 -2.35 -23.83 8.27
N LYS A 220 -1.97 -24.45 7.15
CA LYS A 220 -1.73 -25.90 7.04
C LYS A 220 -0.31 -26.32 7.41
N ASN A 221 0.62 -25.39 7.59
CA ASN A 221 2.03 -25.71 7.79
C ASN A 221 2.61 -24.91 8.98
N PRO A 222 2.97 -25.55 10.09
CA PRO A 222 3.45 -24.84 11.29
C PRO A 222 4.77 -24.07 11.08
N ASP A 223 5.59 -24.49 10.12
CA ASP A 223 6.86 -23.81 9.78
C ASP A 223 6.69 -22.64 8.81
N VAL A 224 5.44 -22.34 8.41
CA VAL A 224 5.11 -21.27 7.46
C VAL A 224 4.25 -20.21 8.15
N LYS A 225 4.58 -18.94 7.94
CA LYS A 225 3.72 -17.81 8.35
C LYS A 225 3.32 -16.98 7.13
N TYR A 226 2.18 -16.34 7.26
CA TYR A 226 1.68 -15.41 6.26
C TYR A 226 2.28 -14.02 6.47
N SER A 227 2.60 -13.35 5.37
CA SER A 227 3.03 -11.95 5.37
C SER A 227 2.25 -11.17 4.33
N LEU A 228 1.92 -9.91 4.63
CA LEU A 228 1.17 -9.07 3.69
C LEU A 228 1.72 -7.65 3.61
N GLY A 229 1.54 -7.03 2.45
CA GLY A 229 2.14 -5.72 2.11
C GLY A 229 1.26 -4.52 2.35
N SER A 230 0.08 -4.67 2.98
CA SER A 230 -0.87 -3.59 3.22
C SER A 230 -1.92 -3.99 4.26
N VAL A 231 -2.90 -3.12 4.52
CA VAL A 231 -4.15 -3.34 5.29
C VAL A 231 -3.96 -3.37 6.81
N LEU A 232 -3.14 -4.27 7.37
CA LEU A 232 -3.00 -4.47 8.80
C LEU A 232 -2.20 -3.33 9.47
N ASN A 233 -2.51 -3.06 10.75
CA ASN A 233 -1.93 -1.94 11.48
C ASN A 233 -0.41 -2.03 11.61
N HIS A 234 0.16 -3.21 11.85
CA HIS A 234 1.62 -3.37 11.91
C HIS A 234 2.29 -3.03 10.57
N VAL A 235 1.63 -3.30 9.44
CA VAL A 235 2.13 -2.92 8.12
C VAL A 235 2.14 -1.40 7.96
N LEU A 236 1.04 -0.73 8.33
CA LEU A 236 0.92 0.72 8.27
C LEU A 236 1.92 1.40 9.22
N LEU A 237 2.09 0.84 10.41
CA LEU A 237 3.07 1.25 11.41
C LEU A 237 4.50 1.28 10.82
N HIS A 238 4.94 0.18 10.21
CA HIS A 238 6.29 0.08 9.63
C HIS A 238 6.54 1.12 8.54
N GLN A 239 5.51 1.50 7.79
CA GLN A 239 5.63 2.50 6.74
C GLN A 239 5.87 3.92 7.26
N THR A 240 5.57 4.21 8.53
CA THR A 240 5.64 5.57 9.09
C THR A 240 7.04 6.17 9.13
N VAL A 241 8.10 5.38 8.95
CA VAL A 241 9.47 5.88 8.73
C VAL A 241 9.51 6.90 7.59
N ASN A 242 8.69 6.72 6.56
CA ASN A 242 8.59 7.59 5.40
C ASN A 242 8.15 9.02 5.78
N GLY A 243 7.02 9.15 6.47
CA GLY A 243 6.50 10.45 6.90
C GLY A 243 7.35 11.10 8.00
N GLN A 244 7.97 10.31 8.89
CA GLN A 244 8.87 10.83 9.91
C GLN A 244 10.13 11.48 9.28
N GLU A 245 10.69 10.86 8.23
CA GLU A 245 11.77 11.47 7.46
C GLU A 245 11.30 12.71 6.72
N ALA A 246 10.11 12.66 6.10
CA ALA A 246 9.55 13.78 5.37
C ALA A 246 9.38 15.03 6.25
N ILE A 247 8.94 14.89 7.50
CA ILE A 247 8.84 15.99 8.47
C ILE A 247 10.19 16.68 8.64
N LYS A 248 11.27 15.93 8.93
CA LYS A 248 12.61 16.49 9.09
C LYS A 248 13.13 17.13 7.79
N GLN A 249 12.81 16.54 6.65
CA GLN A 249 13.19 17.08 5.34
C GLN A 249 12.46 18.38 5.01
N PHE A 250 11.22 18.54 5.46
CA PHE A 250 10.50 19.81 5.36
C PHE A 250 11.09 20.90 6.29
N GLU A 251 11.56 20.52 7.48
CA GLU A 251 12.32 21.43 8.35
C GLU A 251 13.58 21.94 7.63
N MET A 252 14.33 21.04 6.94
CA MET A 252 15.49 21.43 6.11
C MET A 252 15.09 22.36 4.95
N ALA A 253 13.91 22.16 4.36
CA ALA A 253 13.40 22.96 3.27
C ALA A 253 12.89 24.34 3.72
N GLY A 254 12.70 24.55 5.03
CA GLY A 254 12.04 25.73 5.58
C GLY A 254 10.59 25.87 5.09
N ASP A 255 9.90 24.74 4.92
CA ASP A 255 8.54 24.65 4.37
C ASP A 255 7.68 23.67 5.18
N ASP A 256 6.37 23.60 4.92
CA ASP A 256 5.45 22.69 5.59
C ASP A 256 4.24 22.40 4.69
N PRO A 257 3.82 21.15 4.47
CA PRO A 257 2.78 20.83 3.51
C PRO A 257 1.38 21.28 3.99
N ASP A 258 0.62 21.92 3.09
CA ASP A 258 -0.80 22.23 3.23
C ASP A 258 -1.65 21.02 2.84
N VAL A 259 -1.20 20.28 1.80
CA VAL A 259 -1.89 19.14 1.22
C VAL A 259 -0.95 17.95 1.17
N ILE A 260 -1.41 16.79 1.67
CA ILE A 260 -0.65 15.53 1.66
C ILE A 260 -1.45 14.51 0.85
N ILE A 261 -0.79 13.85 -0.12
CA ILE A 261 -1.44 12.97 -1.09
C ILE A 261 -0.74 11.61 -1.12
N GLY A 262 -1.51 10.54 -1.10
CA GLY A 262 -0.99 9.18 -1.32
C GLY A 262 -1.99 8.31 -2.07
N CYS A 263 -1.51 7.48 -3.01
CA CYS A 263 -2.37 6.50 -3.66
C CYS A 263 -2.70 5.35 -2.70
N THR A 264 -3.88 4.76 -2.86
CA THR A 264 -4.38 3.70 -1.99
C THR A 264 -4.89 2.48 -2.78
N GLY A 265 -4.34 1.31 -2.44
CA GLY A 265 -5.00 0.02 -2.61
C GLY A 265 -5.49 -0.41 -1.24
N GLY A 266 -4.68 -1.16 -0.47
CA GLY A 266 -4.94 -1.42 0.94
C GLY A 266 -4.53 -0.29 1.90
N GLY A 267 -3.87 0.79 1.45
CA GLY A 267 -3.60 1.99 2.24
C GLY A 267 -2.21 2.15 2.84
N SER A 268 -1.29 1.17 2.72
CA SER A 268 0.04 1.23 3.38
C SER A 268 0.92 2.40 2.90
N ASN A 269 0.94 2.66 1.59
CA ASN A 269 1.66 3.78 1.01
C ASN A 269 1.17 5.13 1.55
N PHE A 270 -0.14 5.33 1.55
CA PHE A 270 -0.79 6.53 2.07
C PHE A 270 -0.48 6.72 3.57
N ALA A 271 -0.68 5.67 4.37
CA ALA A 271 -0.43 5.69 5.81
C ALA A 271 1.02 6.06 6.14
N GLY A 272 1.98 5.48 5.43
CA GLY A 272 3.40 5.71 5.67
C GLY A 272 3.79 7.18 5.59
N LEU A 273 3.27 7.92 4.61
CA LEU A 273 3.51 9.34 4.49
C LEU A 273 2.62 10.17 5.42
N ALA A 274 1.31 9.89 5.44
CA ALA A 274 0.31 10.77 6.05
C ALA A 274 0.21 10.65 7.58
N PHE A 275 0.38 9.44 8.15
CA PHE A 275 0.12 9.22 9.58
C PHE A 275 1.00 10.05 10.53
N PRO A 276 2.33 10.22 10.30
CA PRO A 276 3.12 11.11 11.16
C PRO A 276 2.63 12.56 11.15
N PHE A 277 2.20 13.09 10.02
CA PHE A 277 1.62 14.44 9.93
C PHE A 277 0.23 14.53 10.58
N LEU A 278 -0.62 13.52 10.38
CA LEU A 278 -1.92 13.42 11.06
C LEU A 278 -1.75 13.35 12.58
N GLY A 279 -0.76 12.59 13.05
CA GLY A 279 -0.43 12.53 14.47
C GLY A 279 -0.04 13.89 15.05
N LEU A 280 0.77 14.67 14.34
CA LEU A 280 1.08 16.05 14.73
C LEU A 280 -0.19 16.90 14.82
N GLN A 281 -1.09 16.78 13.83
CA GLN A 281 -2.37 17.51 13.81
C GLN A 281 -3.28 17.11 14.96
N LEU A 282 -3.43 15.81 15.24
CA LEU A 282 -4.27 15.30 16.31
C LEU A 282 -3.78 15.71 17.70
N ARG A 283 -2.49 15.94 17.86
CA ARG A 283 -1.89 16.50 19.08
C ARG A 283 -1.89 18.04 19.15
N GLY A 284 -2.73 18.69 18.37
CA GLY A 284 -2.90 20.15 18.39
C GLY A 284 -2.00 20.92 17.43
N GLY A 285 -1.31 20.22 16.53
CA GLY A 285 -0.51 20.86 15.47
C GLY A 285 -1.37 21.41 14.33
N ARG A 286 -0.68 21.94 13.32
CA ARG A 286 -1.31 22.53 12.12
C ARG A 286 -2.25 21.56 11.43
N LYS A 287 -3.45 22.03 11.06
CA LYS A 287 -4.42 21.28 10.25
C LYS A 287 -3.97 21.25 8.78
N ARG A 288 -4.03 20.06 8.17
CA ARG A 288 -3.66 19.80 6.76
C ARG A 288 -4.80 19.07 6.06
N ARG A 289 -4.91 19.26 4.76
CA ARG A 289 -5.74 18.39 3.92
C ARG A 289 -4.95 17.13 3.60
N VAL A 290 -5.57 15.99 3.77
CA VAL A 290 -4.93 14.68 3.53
C VAL A 290 -5.83 13.89 2.59
N ILE A 291 -5.32 13.55 1.39
CA ILE A 291 -6.12 13.02 0.29
C ILE A 291 -5.64 11.60 -0.04
N ALA A 292 -6.52 10.63 0.15
CA ALA A 292 -6.36 9.26 -0.33
C ALA A 292 -6.83 9.17 -1.78
N VAL A 293 -5.96 8.63 -2.66
CA VAL A 293 -6.25 8.57 -4.10
C VAL A 293 -6.39 7.13 -4.54
N GLU A 294 -7.53 6.79 -5.11
CA GLU A 294 -7.84 5.42 -5.55
C GLU A 294 -8.16 5.34 -7.04
N PRO A 295 -8.08 4.15 -7.65
CA PRO A 295 -8.49 3.96 -9.04
C PRO A 295 -10.02 3.92 -9.15
N ALA A 296 -10.58 4.61 -10.15
CA ALA A 296 -12.02 4.60 -10.43
C ALA A 296 -12.57 3.19 -10.77
N ALA A 297 -11.70 2.26 -11.16
CA ALA A 297 -12.06 0.87 -11.44
C ALA A 297 -12.09 -0.03 -10.18
N CYS A 298 -11.60 0.46 -9.02
CA CYS A 298 -11.61 -0.26 -7.74
C CYS A 298 -11.74 0.74 -6.58
N PRO A 299 -12.88 1.46 -6.46
CA PRO A 299 -13.02 2.64 -5.61
C PRO A 299 -13.56 2.28 -4.21
N SER A 300 -12.76 1.63 -3.37
CA SER A 300 -13.20 1.12 -2.08
C SER A 300 -13.64 2.20 -1.08
N LEU A 301 -12.95 3.35 -1.00
CA LEU A 301 -13.34 4.46 -0.13
C LEU A 301 -14.53 5.26 -0.67
N THR A 302 -14.51 5.60 -1.97
CA THR A 302 -15.51 6.52 -2.54
C THR A 302 -16.82 5.85 -2.93
N ARG A 303 -16.84 4.52 -3.13
CA ARG A 303 -18.02 3.74 -3.55
C ARG A 303 -18.29 2.51 -2.69
N GLY A 304 -17.33 2.08 -1.89
CA GLY A 304 -17.47 0.94 -0.99
C GLY A 304 -18.37 1.23 0.20
N LYS A 305 -18.75 0.17 0.92
CA LYS A 305 -19.54 0.24 2.14
C LYS A 305 -18.65 0.10 3.36
N TYR A 306 -18.83 0.94 4.39
CA TYR A 306 -18.14 0.76 5.66
C TYR A 306 -18.81 -0.35 6.47
N ALA A 307 -18.25 -1.55 6.41
CA ALA A 307 -18.82 -2.75 7.00
C ALA A 307 -17.72 -3.72 7.46
N TYR A 308 -18.09 -4.73 8.25
CA TYR A 308 -17.23 -5.88 8.47
C TYR A 308 -17.17 -6.74 7.22
N ASP A 309 -15.96 -7.12 6.79
CA ASP A 309 -15.75 -8.01 5.66
C ASP A 309 -14.47 -8.82 5.86
N PHE A 310 -14.31 -9.88 5.06
CA PHE A 310 -13.12 -10.70 5.04
C PHE A 310 -12.00 -10.03 4.21
N GLY A 311 -10.76 -10.28 4.60
CA GLY A 311 -9.60 -9.85 3.83
C GLY A 311 -9.38 -10.68 2.55
N ASP A 312 -10.02 -11.86 2.44
CA ASP A 312 -9.82 -12.83 1.38
C ASP A 312 -11.13 -13.40 0.83
N THR A 313 -11.07 -13.97 -0.38
CA THR A 313 -12.26 -14.48 -1.09
C THR A 313 -12.78 -15.80 -0.53
N ALA A 314 -11.92 -16.64 0.07
CA ALA A 314 -12.32 -17.92 0.66
C ALA A 314 -12.78 -17.80 2.12
N HIS A 315 -12.78 -16.59 2.69
CA HIS A 315 -13.21 -16.30 4.05
C HIS A 315 -12.37 -17.00 5.15
N LEU A 316 -11.07 -17.11 4.90
CA LEU A 316 -10.10 -17.71 5.82
C LEU A 316 -9.52 -16.71 6.83
N THR A 317 -9.61 -15.40 6.52
CA THR A 317 -9.11 -14.32 7.36
C THR A 317 -10.16 -13.87 8.39
N PRO A 318 -9.75 -13.22 9.49
CA PRO A 318 -10.67 -12.54 10.38
C PRO A 318 -11.48 -11.44 9.69
N LEU A 319 -12.62 -11.07 10.29
CA LEU A 319 -13.45 -9.97 9.86
C LEU A 319 -12.88 -8.65 10.37
N VAL A 320 -12.71 -7.68 9.48
CA VAL A 320 -12.27 -6.33 9.82
C VAL A 320 -13.28 -5.29 9.38
N LYS A 321 -13.45 -4.24 10.17
CA LYS A 321 -14.33 -3.12 9.83
C LYS A 321 -13.60 -2.20 8.87
N MET A 322 -14.06 -2.13 7.62
CA MET A 322 -13.38 -1.39 6.56
C MET A 322 -14.36 -0.88 5.50
N HIS A 323 -13.93 0.07 4.67
CA HIS A 323 -14.60 0.34 3.42
C HIS A 323 -14.28 -0.79 2.45
N THR A 324 -15.31 -1.45 1.94
CA THR A 324 -15.17 -2.63 1.09
C THR A 324 -16.12 -2.61 -0.10
N LEU A 325 -15.67 -3.20 -1.20
CA LEU A 325 -16.48 -3.52 -2.38
C LEU A 325 -17.06 -4.95 -2.29
N GLY A 326 -16.77 -5.66 -1.18
CA GLY A 326 -17.12 -7.07 -0.95
C GLY A 326 -15.95 -8.01 -1.28
N SER A 327 -15.68 -8.98 -0.41
CA SER A 327 -14.54 -9.93 -0.52
C SER A 327 -14.60 -10.83 -1.75
N THR A 328 -15.77 -10.97 -2.37
CA THR A 328 -15.99 -11.71 -3.64
C THR A 328 -15.86 -10.85 -4.89
N PHE A 329 -15.76 -9.52 -4.75
CA PHE A 329 -15.58 -8.60 -5.88
C PHE A 329 -14.23 -8.78 -6.56
N ILE A 330 -14.23 -8.94 -7.87
CA ILE A 330 -13.02 -9.07 -8.70
C ILE A 330 -12.84 -7.78 -9.50
N PRO A 331 -11.89 -6.91 -9.11
CA PRO A 331 -11.62 -5.70 -9.89
C PRO A 331 -11.17 -6.02 -11.31
N PRO A 332 -11.59 -5.21 -12.32
CA PRO A 332 -11.12 -5.41 -13.69
C PRO A 332 -9.60 -5.26 -13.80
N GLY A 333 -9.02 -5.83 -14.84
CA GLY A 333 -7.58 -5.83 -15.08
C GLY A 333 -7.08 -4.48 -15.61
N PHE A 334 -6.61 -3.60 -14.72
CA PHE A 334 -5.90 -2.37 -15.08
C PHE A 334 -4.45 -2.40 -14.57
N HIS A 335 -3.60 -1.53 -15.12
CA HIS A 335 -2.14 -1.65 -14.92
C HIS A 335 -1.65 -1.32 -13.51
N ALA A 336 -2.35 -0.50 -12.74
CA ALA A 336 -2.04 -0.23 -11.33
C ALA A 336 -2.45 -1.41 -10.43
N GLY A 337 -1.87 -2.58 -10.66
CA GLY A 337 -2.25 -3.83 -10.00
C GLY A 337 -2.11 -3.82 -8.48
N GLY A 338 -1.22 -2.99 -7.93
CA GLY A 338 -1.08 -2.79 -6.48
C GLY A 338 -2.24 -2.02 -5.84
N LEU A 339 -3.14 -1.43 -6.63
CA LEU A 339 -4.34 -0.75 -6.16
C LEU A 339 -5.63 -1.57 -6.36
N ARG A 340 -5.53 -2.82 -6.86
CA ARG A 340 -6.66 -3.72 -7.11
C ARG A 340 -6.98 -4.57 -5.88
N TYR A 341 -7.52 -3.95 -4.85
CA TYR A 341 -7.96 -4.66 -3.64
C TYR A 341 -9.36 -4.20 -3.23
N HIS A 342 -10.23 -5.15 -2.88
CA HIS A 342 -11.63 -4.88 -2.57
C HIS A 342 -11.85 -4.10 -1.27
N GLY A 343 -10.87 -4.12 -0.34
CA GLY A 343 -10.99 -3.51 0.98
C GLY A 343 -9.89 -2.48 1.26
N MET A 344 -10.22 -1.50 2.09
CA MET A 344 -9.29 -0.48 2.60
C MET A 344 -8.86 -0.83 4.01
N ALA A 345 -7.60 -0.55 4.37
CA ALA A 345 -7.12 -0.73 5.74
C ALA A 345 -8.13 -0.19 6.78
N PRO A 346 -8.43 -0.93 7.86
CA PRO A 346 -9.35 -0.49 8.89
C PRO A 346 -9.04 0.91 9.42
N MET A 347 -7.76 1.21 9.67
CA MET A 347 -7.36 2.52 10.17
C MET A 347 -7.58 3.64 9.14
N VAL A 348 -7.29 3.41 7.86
CA VAL A 348 -7.56 4.41 6.80
C VAL A 348 -9.07 4.62 6.65
N SER A 349 -9.85 3.55 6.66
CA SER A 349 -11.31 3.60 6.63
C SER A 349 -11.88 4.39 7.81
N HIS A 350 -11.35 4.14 9.01
CA HIS A 350 -11.77 4.83 10.22
C HIS A 350 -11.45 6.34 10.17
N LEU A 351 -10.28 6.73 9.67
CA LEU A 351 -9.92 8.13 9.46
C LEU A 351 -10.87 8.83 8.48
N TYR A 352 -11.30 8.12 7.43
CA TYR A 352 -12.26 8.63 6.46
C TYR A 352 -13.64 8.84 7.10
N GLU A 353 -14.14 7.88 7.88
CA GLU A 353 -15.39 8.00 8.66
C GLU A 353 -15.34 9.15 9.70
N LEU A 354 -14.18 9.42 10.27
CA LEU A 354 -13.97 10.54 11.19
C LEU A 354 -13.83 11.90 10.49
N GLY A 355 -13.85 11.94 9.15
CA GLY A 355 -13.64 13.17 8.36
C GLY A 355 -12.24 13.77 8.51
N LEU A 356 -11.25 12.96 8.88
CA LEU A 356 -9.86 13.39 9.03
C LEU A 356 -9.07 13.32 7.73
N ILE A 357 -9.57 12.60 6.74
CA ILE A 357 -9.02 12.48 5.39
C ILE A 357 -10.11 12.62 4.33
N GLU A 358 -9.70 13.01 3.13
CA GLU A 358 -10.53 13.05 1.92
C GLU A 358 -10.18 11.86 1.02
N ALA A 359 -11.08 11.48 0.11
CA ALA A 359 -10.82 10.47 -0.90
C ALA A 359 -11.25 10.95 -2.29
N VAL A 360 -10.45 10.61 -3.31
CA VAL A 360 -10.75 10.89 -4.73
C VAL A 360 -10.37 9.69 -5.59
N ALA A 361 -11.09 9.50 -6.69
CA ALA A 361 -10.87 8.40 -7.62
C ALA A 361 -10.55 8.91 -9.03
N TYR A 362 -9.57 8.29 -9.71
CA TYR A 362 -9.18 8.64 -11.07
C TYR A 362 -9.18 7.44 -12.02
N HIS A 363 -9.50 7.71 -13.28
CA HIS A 363 -9.35 6.75 -14.38
C HIS A 363 -7.88 6.62 -14.81
N GLN A 364 -7.48 5.41 -15.23
CA GLN A 364 -6.07 5.12 -15.50
C GLN A 364 -5.46 5.96 -16.63
N LYS A 365 -6.22 6.34 -17.67
CA LYS A 365 -5.68 7.19 -18.76
C LYS A 365 -5.23 8.54 -18.23
N ALA A 366 -6.06 9.21 -17.44
CA ALA A 366 -5.71 10.50 -16.81
C ALA A 366 -4.49 10.36 -15.87
N CYS A 367 -4.35 9.22 -15.21
CA CYS A 367 -3.18 8.93 -14.38
C CYS A 367 -1.91 8.75 -15.23
N PHE A 368 -1.99 8.02 -16.34
CA PHE A 368 -0.85 7.86 -17.26
C PHE A 368 -0.46 9.18 -17.95
N ASP A 369 -1.45 10.02 -18.35
CA ASP A 369 -1.18 11.37 -18.85
C ASP A 369 -0.34 12.18 -17.85
N ALA A 370 -0.75 12.16 -16.58
CA ALA A 370 -0.03 12.83 -15.49
C ALA A 370 1.36 12.21 -15.25
N GLY A 371 1.47 10.89 -15.28
CA GLY A 371 2.73 10.17 -15.12
C GLY A 371 3.74 10.47 -16.22
N VAL A 372 3.30 10.55 -17.47
CA VAL A 372 4.13 10.93 -18.62
C VAL A 372 4.54 12.40 -18.52
N GLN A 373 3.63 13.31 -18.15
CA GLN A 373 3.95 14.71 -17.92
C GLN A 373 5.01 14.86 -16.82
N PHE A 374 4.83 14.16 -15.68
CA PHE A 374 5.79 14.15 -14.57
C PHE A 374 7.17 13.62 -15.02
N ALA A 375 7.19 12.50 -15.73
CA ALA A 375 8.44 11.91 -16.23
C ALA A 375 9.21 12.86 -17.16
N ARG A 376 8.51 13.59 -18.03
CA ARG A 376 9.11 14.59 -18.94
C ARG A 376 9.64 15.81 -18.19
N CYS A 377 9.03 16.18 -17.06
CA CYS A 377 9.46 17.32 -16.26
C CYS A 377 10.58 16.92 -15.28
N GLU A 378 10.44 15.81 -14.56
CA GLU A 378 11.28 15.49 -13.41
C GLU A 378 12.24 14.30 -13.65
N GLY A 379 12.16 13.64 -14.82
CA GLY A 379 13.10 12.58 -15.22
C GLY A 379 12.87 11.23 -14.54
N ILE A 380 11.77 11.05 -13.80
CA ILE A 380 11.43 9.80 -13.11
C ILE A 380 10.14 9.25 -13.72
N VAL A 381 10.17 8.01 -14.18
CA VAL A 381 8.98 7.27 -14.64
C VAL A 381 8.27 6.69 -13.42
N PRO A 382 7.06 7.15 -13.07
CA PRO A 382 6.32 6.63 -11.91
C PRO A 382 5.81 5.21 -12.16
N ALA A 383 5.68 4.41 -11.10
CA ALA A 383 4.86 3.20 -11.16
C ALA A 383 3.40 3.57 -11.51
N PRO A 384 2.64 2.71 -12.21
CA PRO A 384 1.23 2.97 -12.52
C PRO A 384 0.37 3.30 -11.29
N GLU A 385 0.70 2.74 -10.14
CA GLU A 385 0.08 3.07 -8.86
C GLU A 385 0.36 4.53 -8.47
N ALA A 386 1.63 4.94 -8.53
CA ALA A 386 2.07 6.28 -8.13
C ALA A 386 1.53 7.38 -9.04
N THR A 387 1.19 7.07 -10.32
CA THR A 387 0.59 8.04 -11.25
C THR A 387 -0.72 8.61 -10.73
N HIS A 388 -1.46 7.88 -9.88
CA HIS A 388 -2.70 8.36 -9.25
C HIS A 388 -2.41 9.53 -8.29
N ALA A 389 -1.38 9.40 -7.47
CA ALA A 389 -0.95 10.51 -6.60
C ALA A 389 -0.40 11.71 -7.40
N VAL A 390 0.34 11.45 -8.48
CA VAL A 390 0.81 12.49 -9.42
C VAL A 390 -0.37 13.23 -10.04
N ARG A 391 -1.40 12.52 -10.50
CA ARG A 391 -2.62 13.14 -11.07
C ARG A 391 -3.29 14.07 -10.07
N CYS A 392 -3.50 13.60 -8.85
CA CYS A 392 -4.09 14.41 -7.79
C CYS A 392 -3.24 15.64 -7.44
N ALA A 393 -1.91 15.49 -7.37
CA ALA A 393 -1.00 16.60 -7.11
C ALA A 393 -1.06 17.67 -8.22
N ILE A 394 -1.17 17.26 -9.48
CA ILE A 394 -1.37 18.18 -10.63
C ILE A 394 -2.72 18.90 -10.49
N ASP A 395 -3.81 18.21 -10.15
CA ASP A 395 -5.12 18.83 -10.00
C ASP A 395 -5.13 19.85 -8.84
N GLU A 396 -4.51 19.52 -7.70
CA GLU A 396 -4.36 20.45 -6.59
C GLU A 396 -3.51 21.67 -6.97
N ALA A 397 -2.45 21.48 -7.74
CA ALA A 397 -1.62 22.58 -8.24
C ALA A 397 -2.38 23.50 -9.22
N LEU A 398 -3.22 22.92 -10.09
CA LEU A 398 -4.09 23.67 -10.98
C LEU A 398 -5.22 24.39 -10.23
N ARG A 399 -5.76 23.77 -9.16
CA ARG A 399 -6.69 24.42 -8.23
C ARG A 399 -6.04 25.66 -7.60
N CYS A 400 -4.80 25.56 -7.13
CA CYS A 400 -4.04 26.68 -6.59
C CYS A 400 -3.88 27.81 -7.63
N LYS A 401 -3.58 27.47 -8.89
CA LYS A 401 -3.50 28.43 -9.99
C LYS A 401 -4.82 29.15 -10.23
N GLN A 402 -5.94 28.42 -10.27
CA GLN A 402 -7.27 28.99 -10.47
C GLN A 402 -7.68 29.93 -9.34
N MET A 403 -7.32 29.58 -8.11
CA MET A 403 -7.62 30.39 -6.92
C MET A 403 -6.63 31.53 -6.68
N GLY A 404 -5.51 31.59 -7.40
CA GLY A 404 -4.43 32.53 -7.15
C GLY A 404 -3.75 32.36 -5.78
N LYS A 405 -3.86 31.17 -5.16
CA LYS A 405 -3.34 30.86 -3.82
C LYS A 405 -2.20 29.87 -3.89
N ALA A 406 -1.04 30.22 -3.33
CA ALA A 406 0.07 29.30 -3.19
C ALA A 406 -0.18 28.37 -1.99
N GLU A 407 -0.12 27.06 -2.25
CA GLU A 407 -0.11 26.00 -1.22
C GLU A 407 1.09 25.08 -1.46
N THR A 408 1.58 24.45 -0.39
CA THR A 408 2.62 23.43 -0.47
C THR A 408 1.97 22.04 -0.53
N ILE A 409 2.20 21.33 -1.62
CA ILE A 409 1.63 20.01 -1.92
C ILE A 409 2.74 18.97 -1.74
N LEU A 410 2.49 17.96 -0.91
CA LEU A 410 3.35 16.80 -0.75
C LEU A 410 2.64 15.55 -1.26
N PHE A 411 3.27 14.78 -2.14
CA PHE A 411 2.76 13.45 -2.49
C PHE A 411 3.80 12.35 -2.34
N ASN A 412 3.33 11.11 -2.14
CA ASN A 412 4.22 9.97 -2.11
C ASN A 412 4.42 9.41 -3.52
N LEU A 413 5.63 9.52 -4.06
CA LEU A 413 6.06 8.80 -5.25
C LEU A 413 6.50 7.40 -4.83
N SER A 414 5.49 6.53 -4.64
CA SER A 414 5.59 5.25 -3.94
C SER A 414 6.45 4.19 -4.62
N GLY A 415 6.78 4.38 -5.90
CA GLY A 415 7.62 3.48 -6.67
C GLY A 415 7.91 4.00 -8.07
N HIS A 416 8.98 3.46 -8.70
CA HIS A 416 9.30 3.71 -10.11
C HIS A 416 8.60 2.72 -11.05
N GLY A 417 8.46 3.10 -12.32
CA GLY A 417 7.77 2.34 -13.37
C GLY A 417 8.68 1.48 -14.26
N HIS A 418 9.96 1.27 -13.92
CA HIS A 418 10.89 0.57 -14.81
C HIS A 418 10.50 -0.88 -15.07
N PHE A 419 9.82 -1.54 -14.14
CA PHE A 419 9.23 -2.87 -14.35
C PHE A 419 7.85 -2.84 -15.03
N ASP A 420 7.31 -1.66 -15.31
CA ASP A 420 5.95 -1.45 -15.80
C ASP A 420 5.95 -0.80 -17.20
N MET A 421 7.09 -0.83 -17.92
CA MET A 421 7.22 -0.20 -19.24
C MET A 421 6.24 -0.76 -20.27
N GLY A 422 5.79 -2.01 -20.14
CA GLY A 422 4.72 -2.57 -20.97
C GLY A 422 3.39 -1.79 -20.87
N ALA A 423 3.08 -1.24 -19.68
CA ALA A 423 1.92 -0.38 -19.50
C ALA A 423 2.07 0.97 -20.23
N TYR A 424 3.26 1.55 -20.18
CA TYR A 424 3.58 2.78 -20.93
C TYR A 424 3.58 2.54 -22.45
N ILE A 425 4.05 1.38 -22.93
CA ILE A 425 3.92 1.00 -24.34
C ILE A 425 2.44 0.98 -24.74
N SER A 426 1.59 0.30 -23.95
CA SER A 426 0.14 0.26 -24.21
C SER A 426 -0.50 1.64 -24.23
N TYR A 427 -0.04 2.55 -23.35
CA TYR A 427 -0.47 3.95 -23.34
C TYR A 427 -0.10 4.67 -24.64
N PHE A 428 1.16 4.62 -25.08
CA PHE A 428 1.63 5.29 -26.29
C PHE A 428 1.03 4.72 -27.58
N GLU A 429 0.69 3.42 -27.59
CA GLU A 429 0.00 2.76 -28.69
C GLU A 429 -1.52 3.02 -28.71
N GLY A 430 -2.04 3.79 -27.75
CA GLY A 430 -3.47 4.09 -27.63
C GLY A 430 -4.33 2.87 -27.22
N LYS A 431 -3.70 1.80 -26.72
CA LYS A 431 -4.37 0.56 -26.30
C LYS A 431 -4.86 0.61 -24.86
N LEU A 432 -4.46 1.64 -24.10
CA LEU A 432 -4.89 1.78 -22.71
C LEU A 432 -6.36 2.22 -22.66
N VAL A 433 -7.18 1.43 -21.98
CA VAL A 433 -8.63 1.65 -21.86
C VAL A 433 -9.00 1.90 -20.41
N ASP A 434 -9.85 2.92 -20.16
CA ASP A 434 -10.43 3.13 -18.84
C ASP A 434 -11.41 1.99 -18.53
N GLN A 435 -10.99 1.13 -17.62
CA GLN A 435 -11.81 0.01 -17.19
C GLN A 435 -12.95 0.50 -16.29
N LYS A 436 -14.12 -0.09 -16.49
CA LYS A 436 -15.27 0.07 -15.58
C LYS A 436 -15.52 -1.26 -14.89
N TYR A 437 -15.88 -1.22 -13.64
CA TYR A 437 -16.40 -2.41 -12.95
C TYR A 437 -17.88 -2.61 -13.30
N ASP A 438 -18.36 -3.84 -13.15
CA ASP A 438 -19.77 -4.16 -13.31
C ASP A 438 -20.55 -3.78 -12.04
N GLU A 439 -21.54 -2.90 -12.17
CA GLU A 439 -22.36 -2.44 -11.03
C GLU A 439 -23.23 -3.59 -10.46
N GLY A 440 -23.60 -4.57 -11.27
CA GLY A 440 -24.34 -5.76 -10.83
C GLY A 440 -23.46 -6.69 -9.99
N GLU A 441 -22.21 -6.94 -10.44
CA GLU A 441 -21.23 -7.70 -9.66
C GLU A 441 -20.90 -7.02 -8.34
N LEU A 442 -20.72 -5.69 -8.34
CA LEU A 442 -20.52 -4.92 -7.13
C LEU A 442 -21.72 -5.05 -6.17
N ALA A 443 -22.94 -4.90 -6.68
CA ALA A 443 -24.15 -5.03 -5.86
C ALA A 443 -24.29 -6.43 -5.26
N MET A 444 -23.99 -7.48 -6.02
CA MET A 444 -23.98 -8.87 -5.51
C MET A 444 -22.92 -9.08 -4.42
N ALA A 445 -21.70 -8.56 -4.63
CA ALA A 445 -20.64 -8.68 -3.66
C ALA A 445 -20.98 -7.94 -2.34
N LEU A 446 -21.56 -6.74 -2.44
CA LEU A 446 -22.02 -5.96 -1.27
C LEU A 446 -23.21 -6.60 -0.55
N ALA A 447 -24.10 -7.30 -1.28
CA ALA A 447 -25.19 -8.04 -0.67
C ALA A 447 -24.71 -9.28 0.10
N GLY A 448 -23.53 -9.82 -0.25
CA GLY A 448 -22.88 -10.95 0.43
C GLY A 448 -22.09 -10.57 1.68
N LEU A 449 -22.06 -9.31 2.09
CA LEU A 449 -21.31 -8.88 3.28
C LEU A 449 -21.79 -9.59 4.56
N PRO A 450 -20.87 -9.98 5.47
CA PRO A 450 -21.21 -10.64 6.71
C PRO A 450 -22.14 -9.80 7.58
N SER A 451 -23.22 -10.40 8.08
CA SER A 451 -24.07 -9.79 9.10
C SER A 451 -23.37 -9.88 10.45
N VAL A 452 -22.99 -8.75 11.01
CA VAL A 452 -22.45 -8.62 12.38
C VAL A 452 -23.41 -7.75 13.16
N ALA A 453 -23.79 -8.22 14.37
CA ALA A 453 -24.60 -7.42 15.26
C ALA A 453 -23.88 -6.10 15.59
N ALA A 454 -24.63 -4.99 15.63
CA ALA A 454 -24.09 -3.65 15.86
C ALA A 454 -23.64 -3.48 17.31
#